data_035e78cf3ff6c40f32a22d4b76a77773
#
_entry.id   035e78cf3ff6c40f32a22d4b76a77773
#
_cell.length_a   1.000
_cell.length_b   1.000
_cell.length_c   1.000
_cell.angle_alpha   90.00
_cell.angle_beta   90.00
_cell.angle_gamma   90.00
#
_symmetry.space_group_name_H-M   'P 1'
#
loop_
_entity.id
_entity.type
_entity.pdbx_description
1 polymer ?
#
loop_
_entity_poly.entity_id
_entity_poly.type
_entity_poly.pdbx_seq_one_letter_code
_entity_poly.pdbx_strand_id
1 'polypeptide(L)'
;APLTLPERWGAAIAALQLNWRSPLITGLGLSLLLRVDHGWTMALAAFAAIASKFCFRVAGKHFWNPGNFGIIVALTLTHDAWVSPGQWGTEIWFGLIFLGAGGIVLKRVGRWDTTVAFLGSYALLEALRNLYLGWTWDVWLHRLSSGSLLLFALFMVTDPRAIPNARSARLVWAVSIAALTFILRNYYYVSTAVFWALFLLSPLTIVLDALYQADRFTWKSLVPRVSPVS
;
A
#
# COMPACT_ATOMS: atom_id res chain seq x y z
N ALA A 1 34.52 -10.76 -20.65
CA ALA A 1 35.53 -10.92 -19.61
C ALA A 1 34.87 -10.79 -18.24
N PRO A 2 35.20 -11.61 -17.22
CA PRO A 2 34.64 -11.46 -15.87
C PRO A 2 35.12 -10.13 -15.31
N LEU A 3 34.18 -9.40 -14.66
CA LEU A 3 34.44 -8.12 -13.99
C LEU A 3 35.57 -8.28 -12.96
N THR A 4 36.46 -7.32 -12.92
CA THR A 4 37.50 -7.23 -11.89
C THR A 4 36.88 -6.96 -10.51
N LEU A 5 37.61 -7.27 -9.44
CA LEU A 5 37.12 -7.03 -8.07
C LEU A 5 36.66 -5.59 -7.82
N PRO A 6 37.37 -4.52 -8.24
CA PRO A 6 36.93 -3.14 -8.11
C PRO A 6 35.62 -2.85 -8.88
N GLU A 7 35.48 -3.41 -10.08
CA GLU A 7 34.26 -3.25 -10.90
C GLU A 7 33.04 -3.95 -10.24
N ARG A 8 33.26 -5.11 -9.62
CA ARG A 8 32.21 -5.83 -8.86
C ARG A 8 31.76 -5.02 -7.65
N TRP A 9 32.68 -4.41 -6.91
CA TRP A 9 32.35 -3.53 -5.79
C TRP A 9 31.68 -2.24 -6.26
N GLY A 10 32.14 -1.63 -7.33
CA GLY A 10 31.50 -0.45 -7.94
C GLY A 10 30.08 -0.75 -8.40
N ALA A 11 29.85 -1.89 -9.06
CA ALA A 11 28.51 -2.34 -9.47
C ALA A 11 27.61 -2.66 -8.26
N ALA A 12 28.15 -3.27 -7.20
CA ALA A 12 27.41 -3.56 -5.97
C ALA A 12 27.01 -2.26 -5.24
N ILE A 13 27.93 -1.30 -5.14
CA ILE A 13 27.67 0.02 -4.53
C ILE A 13 26.63 0.80 -5.36
N ALA A 14 26.74 0.78 -6.69
CA ALA A 14 25.75 1.39 -7.58
C ALA A 14 24.38 0.73 -7.45
N ALA A 15 24.31 -0.60 -7.34
CA ALA A 15 23.07 -1.33 -7.09
C ALA A 15 22.46 -1.00 -5.72
N LEU A 16 23.28 -0.84 -4.68
CA LEU A 16 22.85 -0.40 -3.35
C LEU A 16 22.35 1.05 -3.37
N GLN A 17 23.03 1.94 -4.08
CA GLN A 17 22.62 3.34 -4.22
C GLN A 17 21.31 3.49 -5.02
N LEU A 18 21.09 2.67 -6.06
CA LEU A 18 19.82 2.69 -6.81
C LEU A 18 18.62 2.17 -6.01
N ASN A 19 18.84 1.32 -5.01
CA ASN A 19 17.76 0.61 -4.32
C ASN A 19 17.39 1.18 -2.94
N TRP A 20 18.10 2.17 -2.38
CA TRP A 20 17.82 2.70 -1.04
C TRP A 20 16.45 3.39 -0.90
N ARG A 21 15.90 3.93 -1.99
CA ARG A 21 14.60 4.61 -2.00
C ARG A 21 13.45 3.67 -1.62
N SER A 22 13.51 2.43 -2.08
CA SER A 22 12.44 1.46 -1.81
C SER A 22 12.37 1.03 -0.33
N PRO A 23 13.48 0.69 0.35
CA PRO A 23 13.50 0.49 1.80
C PRO A 23 13.06 1.73 2.59
N LEU A 24 13.49 2.93 2.16
CA LEU A 24 13.11 4.18 2.82
C LEU A 24 11.58 4.40 2.78
N ILE A 25 10.96 4.25 1.60
CA ILE A 25 9.50 4.40 1.46
C ILE A 25 8.76 3.35 2.32
N THR A 26 9.25 2.12 2.35
CA THR A 26 8.67 1.05 3.18
C THR A 26 8.80 1.37 4.66
N GLY A 27 9.99 1.82 5.11
CA GLY A 27 10.24 2.23 6.49
C GLY A 27 9.37 3.41 6.92
N LEU A 28 9.22 4.43 6.08
CA LEU A 28 8.31 5.55 6.32
C LEU A 28 6.85 5.07 6.47
N GLY A 29 6.38 4.18 5.59
CA GLY A 29 5.04 3.62 5.71
C GLY A 29 4.81 2.86 7.02
N LEU A 30 5.79 2.07 7.47
CA LEU A 30 5.75 1.39 8.76
C LEU A 30 5.73 2.38 9.92
N SER A 31 6.61 3.37 9.94
CA SER A 31 6.70 4.35 11.04
C SER A 31 5.46 5.24 11.15
N LEU A 32 4.75 5.47 10.04
CA LEU A 32 3.51 6.25 10.03
C LEU A 32 2.28 5.46 10.50
N LEU A 33 2.27 4.15 10.34
CA LEU A 33 1.07 3.32 10.56
C LEU A 33 1.21 2.33 11.71
N LEU A 34 2.39 1.76 11.93
CA LEU A 34 2.62 0.75 12.96
C LEU A 34 3.11 1.41 14.25
N ARG A 35 2.58 0.98 15.38
CA ARG A 35 3.05 1.30 16.73
C ARG A 35 3.54 0.02 17.40
N VAL A 36 4.60 0.14 18.18
CA VAL A 36 5.22 -0.98 18.88
C VAL A 36 5.76 -0.50 20.24
N ASP A 37 5.75 -1.36 21.22
CA ASP A 37 6.38 -1.07 22.52
C ASP A 37 7.90 -1.24 22.46
N HIS A 38 8.38 -2.19 21.66
CA HIS A 38 9.80 -2.52 21.59
C HIS A 38 10.39 -2.29 20.19
N GLY A 39 11.56 -1.69 20.11
CA GLY A 39 12.24 -1.40 18.84
C GLY A 39 12.55 -2.64 18.00
N TRP A 40 12.76 -3.80 18.62
CA TRP A 40 12.99 -5.06 17.92
C TRP A 40 11.77 -5.51 17.09
N THR A 41 10.54 -5.23 17.56
CA THR A 41 9.30 -5.51 16.82
C THR A 41 9.22 -4.66 15.55
N MET A 42 9.63 -3.39 15.62
CA MET A 42 9.73 -2.55 14.42
C MET A 42 10.81 -3.08 13.46
N ALA A 43 11.94 -3.53 13.99
CA ALA A 43 13.00 -4.16 13.19
C ALA A 43 12.51 -5.44 12.50
N LEU A 44 11.75 -6.28 13.21
CA LEU A 44 11.10 -7.47 12.65
C LEU A 44 10.13 -7.11 11.52
N ALA A 45 9.26 -6.12 11.75
CA ALA A 45 8.32 -5.63 10.74
C ALA A 45 9.05 -5.11 9.47
N ALA A 46 10.11 -4.32 9.67
CA ALA A 46 10.91 -3.79 8.58
C ALA A 46 11.65 -4.90 7.81
N PHE A 47 12.22 -5.85 8.50
CA PHE A 47 12.87 -7.02 7.91
C PHE A 47 11.87 -7.85 7.09
N ALA A 48 10.72 -8.21 7.67
CA ALA A 48 9.68 -8.96 6.99
C ALA A 48 9.15 -8.22 5.74
N ALA A 49 8.93 -6.90 5.87
CA ALA A 49 8.50 -6.06 4.76
C ALA A 49 9.51 -6.08 3.59
N ILE A 50 10.80 -5.97 3.88
CA ILE A 50 11.84 -5.98 2.85
C ILE A 50 12.00 -7.39 2.28
N ALA A 51 12.05 -8.42 3.13
CA ALA A 51 12.19 -9.81 2.72
C ALA A 51 11.04 -10.26 1.80
N SER A 52 9.80 -9.81 2.07
CA SER A 52 8.64 -10.14 1.26
C SER A 52 8.79 -9.78 -0.22
N LYS A 53 9.52 -8.70 -0.53
CA LYS A 53 9.80 -8.26 -1.91
C LYS A 53 10.63 -9.26 -2.70
N PHE A 54 11.42 -10.07 -2.02
CA PHE A 54 12.32 -11.04 -2.63
C PHE A 54 11.76 -12.45 -2.59
N CYS A 55 11.13 -12.83 -1.46
CA CYS A 55 10.62 -14.18 -1.25
C CYS A 55 9.30 -14.43 -1.99
N PHE A 56 8.40 -13.44 -2.05
CA PHE A 56 7.06 -13.62 -2.61
C PHE A 56 6.89 -12.90 -3.94
N ARG A 57 7.39 -13.54 -4.99
CA ARG A 57 7.35 -13.01 -6.36
C ARG A 57 6.78 -14.03 -7.33
N VAL A 58 5.91 -13.56 -8.22
CA VAL A 58 5.41 -14.32 -9.36
C VAL A 58 5.76 -13.56 -10.63
N ALA A 59 6.39 -14.24 -11.58
CA ALA A 59 6.87 -13.65 -12.82
C ALA A 59 7.72 -12.36 -12.60
N GLY A 60 8.50 -12.30 -11.51
CA GLY A 60 9.35 -11.15 -11.19
C GLY A 60 8.67 -9.96 -10.53
N LYS A 61 7.36 -10.04 -10.23
CA LYS A 61 6.55 -9.04 -9.53
C LYS A 61 6.21 -9.54 -8.12
N HIS A 62 6.47 -8.74 -7.09
CA HIS A 62 5.91 -9.02 -5.77
C HIS A 62 4.43 -8.61 -5.75
N PHE A 63 3.59 -9.40 -5.10
CA PHE A 63 2.14 -9.19 -5.08
C PHE A 63 1.62 -8.71 -3.72
N TRP A 64 2.39 -8.81 -2.65
CA TRP A 64 2.08 -8.16 -1.39
C TRP A 64 2.70 -6.76 -1.33
N ASN A 65 1.93 -5.78 -0.84
CA ASN A 65 2.51 -4.50 -0.44
C ASN A 65 3.47 -4.75 0.74
N PRO A 66 4.76 -4.35 0.62
CA PRO A 66 5.76 -4.71 1.62
C PRO A 66 5.48 -4.13 3.00
N GLY A 67 5.04 -2.86 3.07
CA GLY A 67 4.69 -2.22 4.35
C GLY A 67 3.53 -2.95 5.03
N ASN A 68 2.50 -3.30 4.25
CA ASN A 68 1.36 -4.06 4.76
C ASN A 68 1.78 -5.45 5.27
N PHE A 69 2.65 -6.14 4.52
CA PHE A 69 3.17 -7.45 4.93
C PHE A 69 3.90 -7.36 6.27
N GLY A 70 4.77 -6.35 6.44
CA GLY A 70 5.48 -6.10 7.71
C GLY A 70 4.53 -5.82 8.87
N ILE A 71 3.47 -5.02 8.65
CA ILE A 71 2.43 -4.75 9.66
C ILE A 71 1.75 -6.06 10.08
N ILE A 72 1.31 -6.88 9.13
CA ILE A 72 0.63 -8.15 9.44
C ILE A 72 1.57 -9.11 10.20
N VAL A 73 2.84 -9.21 9.81
CA VAL A 73 3.83 -10.03 10.53
C VAL A 73 3.99 -9.55 11.98
N ALA A 74 4.13 -8.25 12.21
CA ALA A 74 4.23 -7.71 13.57
C ALA A 74 2.96 -8.00 14.39
N LEU A 75 1.77 -7.74 13.83
CA LEU A 75 0.49 -7.98 14.50
C LEU A 75 0.22 -9.45 14.81
N THR A 76 0.80 -10.39 14.05
CA THR A 76 0.55 -11.83 14.22
C THR A 76 1.60 -12.52 15.08
N LEU A 77 2.85 -12.10 14.97
CA LEU A 77 3.98 -12.78 15.66
C LEU A 77 4.38 -12.12 16.98
N THR A 78 3.86 -10.92 17.26
CA THR A 78 4.17 -10.20 18.50
C THR A 78 2.90 -9.76 19.21
N HIS A 79 3.00 -9.49 20.51
CA HIS A 79 1.89 -9.01 21.34
C HIS A 79 2.02 -7.51 21.67
N ASP A 80 3.05 -6.85 21.16
CA ASP A 80 3.40 -5.46 21.46
C ASP A 80 3.28 -4.54 20.23
N ALA A 81 2.63 -5.02 19.16
CA ALA A 81 2.38 -4.27 17.95
C ALA A 81 0.89 -3.94 17.80
N TRP A 82 0.58 -2.72 17.40
CA TRP A 82 -0.80 -2.31 17.07
C TRP A 82 -0.85 -1.23 16.00
N VAL A 83 -2.00 -1.08 15.38
CA VAL A 83 -2.32 0.03 14.48
C VAL A 83 -3.53 0.77 15.07
N SER A 84 -3.35 2.04 15.36
CA SER A 84 -4.44 2.89 15.82
C SER A 84 -5.09 3.60 14.65
N PRO A 85 -6.37 3.35 14.34
CA PRO A 85 -7.09 4.10 13.29
C PRO A 85 -7.13 5.60 13.57
N GLY A 86 -7.17 6.00 14.86
CA GLY A 86 -7.24 7.37 15.30
C GLY A 86 -5.90 8.04 15.62
N GLN A 87 -4.75 7.38 15.37
CA GLN A 87 -3.44 7.92 15.78
C GLN A 87 -3.07 9.28 15.18
N TRP A 88 -3.68 9.64 14.06
CA TRP A 88 -3.50 10.93 13.40
C TRP A 88 -4.63 11.93 13.72
N GLY A 89 -5.56 11.55 14.61
CA GLY A 89 -6.70 12.35 14.96
C GLY A 89 -7.65 12.60 13.77
N THR A 90 -8.55 13.54 13.96
CA THR A 90 -9.49 14.03 12.94
C THR A 90 -9.16 15.46 12.50
N GLU A 91 -7.99 15.96 12.86
CA GLU A 91 -7.56 17.31 12.55
C GLU A 91 -7.44 17.50 11.02
N ILE A 92 -8.12 18.50 10.51
CA ILE A 92 -8.20 18.79 9.07
C ILE A 92 -6.81 18.99 8.44
N TRP A 93 -5.84 19.48 9.21
CA TRP A 93 -4.47 19.73 8.74
C TRP A 93 -3.75 18.44 8.32
N PHE A 94 -3.89 17.36 9.09
CA PHE A 94 -3.32 16.07 8.70
C PHE A 94 -3.98 15.54 7.43
N GLY A 95 -5.30 15.68 7.32
CA GLY A 95 -6.03 15.35 6.10
C GLY A 95 -5.50 16.11 4.89
N LEU A 96 -5.30 17.41 5.00
CA LEU A 96 -4.75 18.25 3.92
C LEU A 96 -3.31 17.88 3.55
N ILE A 97 -2.45 17.61 4.54
CA ILE A 97 -1.07 17.15 4.30
C ILE A 97 -1.07 15.80 3.57
N PHE A 98 -1.86 14.84 4.04
CA PHE A 98 -1.91 13.51 3.42
C PHE A 98 -2.51 13.55 2.02
N LEU A 99 -3.58 14.32 1.81
CA LEU A 99 -4.18 14.50 0.49
C LEU A 99 -3.22 15.23 -0.46
N GLY A 100 -2.52 16.26 0.00
CA GLY A 100 -1.53 16.99 -0.78
C GLY A 100 -0.35 16.10 -1.20
N ALA A 101 0.30 15.45 -0.23
CA ALA A 101 1.41 14.53 -0.49
C ALA A 101 0.97 13.33 -1.33
N GLY A 102 -0.18 12.71 -0.98
CA GLY A 102 -0.76 11.61 -1.72
C GLY A 102 -1.16 12.00 -3.14
N GLY A 103 -1.74 13.17 -3.34
CA GLY A 103 -2.10 13.70 -4.66
C GLY A 103 -0.89 13.84 -5.58
N ILE A 104 0.24 14.36 -5.06
CA ILE A 104 1.50 14.45 -5.80
C ILE A 104 1.99 13.05 -6.21
N VAL A 105 1.98 12.09 -5.28
CA VAL A 105 2.39 10.72 -5.55
C VAL A 105 1.47 10.06 -6.57
N LEU A 106 0.15 10.16 -6.39
CA LEU A 106 -0.84 9.58 -7.30
C LEU A 106 -0.74 10.14 -8.72
N LYS A 107 -0.53 11.47 -8.85
CA LYS A 107 -0.28 12.10 -10.15
C LYS A 107 0.95 11.52 -10.83
N ARG A 108 2.02 11.29 -10.06
CA ARG A 108 3.28 10.74 -10.60
C ARG A 108 3.20 9.26 -10.93
N VAL A 109 2.47 8.50 -10.13
CA VAL A 109 2.28 7.04 -10.31
C VAL A 109 1.19 6.74 -11.34
N GLY A 110 0.20 7.63 -11.49
CA GLY A 110 -0.92 7.45 -12.42
C GLY A 110 -1.91 6.34 -12.00
N ARG A 111 -2.04 6.09 -10.68
CA ARG A 111 -2.91 5.04 -10.11
C ARG A 111 -4.02 5.61 -9.20
N TRP A 112 -4.44 6.83 -9.44
CA TRP A 112 -5.53 7.50 -8.70
C TRP A 112 -6.86 6.74 -8.79
N ASP A 113 -7.08 6.00 -9.89
CA ASP A 113 -8.26 5.17 -10.13
C ASP A 113 -8.46 4.11 -9.03
N THR A 114 -7.37 3.53 -8.51
CA THR A 114 -7.39 2.54 -7.44
C THR A 114 -7.84 3.17 -6.11
N THR A 115 -7.31 4.35 -5.77
CA THR A 115 -7.73 5.10 -4.57
C THR A 115 -9.21 5.46 -4.62
N VAL A 116 -9.65 6.01 -5.76
CA VAL A 116 -11.06 6.42 -5.91
C VAL A 116 -11.99 5.22 -5.87
N ALA A 117 -11.62 4.10 -6.49
CA ALA A 117 -12.42 2.88 -6.43
C ALA A 117 -12.50 2.32 -5.00
N PHE A 118 -11.39 2.27 -4.27
CA PHE A 118 -11.38 1.80 -2.89
C PHE A 118 -12.18 2.71 -1.97
N LEU A 119 -11.84 4.01 -1.90
CA LEU A 119 -12.50 4.96 -1.00
C LEU A 119 -13.97 5.16 -1.36
N GLY A 120 -14.29 5.27 -2.64
CA GLY A 120 -15.68 5.44 -3.11
C GLY A 120 -16.55 4.24 -2.76
N SER A 121 -16.06 3.02 -3.01
CA SER A 121 -16.79 1.80 -2.65
C SER A 121 -16.93 1.63 -1.13
N TYR A 122 -15.87 1.90 -0.37
CA TYR A 122 -15.93 1.83 1.08
C TYR A 122 -16.88 2.88 1.67
N ALA A 123 -16.80 4.14 1.18
CA ALA A 123 -17.70 5.21 1.59
C ALA A 123 -19.16 4.90 1.26
N LEU A 124 -19.43 4.32 0.08
CA LEU A 124 -20.77 3.89 -0.31
C LEU A 124 -21.32 2.80 0.61
N LEU A 125 -20.52 1.77 0.90
CA LEU A 125 -20.94 0.69 1.81
C LEU A 125 -21.22 1.20 3.23
N GLU A 126 -20.37 2.08 3.76
CA GLU A 126 -20.60 2.72 5.06
C GLU A 126 -21.81 3.66 5.03
N ALA A 127 -22.08 4.36 3.91
CA ALA A 127 -23.28 5.19 3.76
C ALA A 127 -24.58 4.35 3.76
N LEU A 128 -24.59 3.25 3.00
CA LEU A 128 -25.72 2.32 2.98
C LEU A 128 -26.00 1.74 4.37
N ARG A 129 -24.95 1.36 5.09
CA ARG A 129 -25.07 0.88 6.47
C ARG A 129 -25.58 1.97 7.41
N ASN A 130 -25.08 3.20 7.26
CA ASN A 130 -25.50 4.35 8.06
C ASN A 130 -27.01 4.63 7.89
N LEU A 131 -27.47 4.59 6.63
CA LEU A 131 -28.89 4.72 6.29
C LEU A 131 -29.73 3.57 6.87
N TYR A 132 -29.26 2.34 6.75
CA TYR A 132 -29.96 1.16 7.27
C TYR A 132 -30.12 1.19 8.79
N LEU A 133 -29.12 1.70 9.51
CA LEU A 133 -29.13 1.79 10.98
C LEU A 133 -29.80 3.08 11.49
N GLY A 134 -30.17 4.01 10.61
CA GLY A 134 -30.77 5.29 11.00
C GLY A 134 -29.80 6.23 11.72
N TRP A 135 -28.49 6.08 11.49
CA TRP A 135 -27.49 6.92 12.13
C TRP A 135 -27.34 8.27 11.44
N THR A 136 -26.84 9.26 12.19
CA THR A 136 -26.56 10.59 11.68
C THR A 136 -25.31 10.62 10.77
N TRP A 137 -25.25 11.57 9.84
CA TRP A 137 -24.17 11.64 8.84
C TRP A 137 -22.81 12.00 9.42
N ASP A 138 -22.75 12.55 10.63
CA ASP A 138 -21.49 12.78 11.36
C ASP A 138 -20.76 11.47 11.68
N VAL A 139 -21.50 10.38 11.98
CA VAL A 139 -20.90 9.04 12.19
C VAL A 139 -20.22 8.55 10.91
N TRP A 140 -20.89 8.70 9.77
CA TRP A 140 -20.33 8.33 8.48
C TRP A 140 -19.07 9.16 8.15
N LEU A 141 -19.14 10.48 8.33
CA LEU A 141 -18.00 11.38 8.09
C LEU A 141 -16.84 11.05 9.01
N HIS A 142 -17.09 10.81 10.30
CA HIS A 142 -16.06 10.42 11.27
C HIS A 142 -15.35 9.12 10.87
N ARG A 143 -16.08 8.13 10.35
CA ARG A 143 -15.48 6.87 9.87
C ARG A 143 -14.56 7.05 8.68
N LEU A 144 -14.83 8.01 7.81
CA LEU A 144 -14.03 8.29 6.61
C LEU A 144 -12.87 9.26 6.87
N SER A 145 -12.96 10.10 7.89
CA SER A 145 -11.92 11.11 8.20
C SER A 145 -10.72 10.59 8.98
N SER A 146 -10.57 9.27 9.11
CA SER A 146 -9.41 8.66 9.75
C SER A 146 -8.14 8.88 8.90
N GLY A 147 -7.11 9.52 9.50
CA GLY A 147 -5.82 9.73 8.82
C GLY A 147 -5.14 8.41 8.41
N SER A 148 -5.30 7.35 9.20
CA SER A 148 -4.78 6.02 8.84
C SER A 148 -5.47 5.44 7.60
N LEU A 149 -6.78 5.66 7.43
CA LEU A 149 -7.51 5.25 6.22
C LEU A 149 -7.01 6.01 4.99
N LEU A 150 -6.78 7.33 5.13
CA LEU A 150 -6.24 8.16 4.05
C LEU A 150 -4.83 7.72 3.67
N LEU A 151 -3.93 7.51 4.63
CA LEU A 151 -2.57 7.00 4.37
C LEU A 151 -2.61 5.63 3.66
N PHE A 152 -3.48 4.74 4.12
CA PHE A 152 -3.67 3.43 3.48
C PHE A 152 -4.14 3.59 2.03
N ALA A 153 -5.17 4.39 1.79
CA ALA A 153 -5.78 4.58 0.47
C ALA A 153 -4.88 5.31 -0.53
N LEU A 154 -4.02 6.22 -0.04
CA LEU A 154 -3.16 7.02 -0.89
C LEU A 154 -1.81 6.36 -1.19
N PHE A 155 -1.29 5.54 -0.27
CA PHE A 155 0.08 5.03 -0.37
C PHE A 155 0.19 3.50 -0.40
N MET A 156 -0.70 2.75 0.26
CA MET A 156 -0.61 1.29 0.30
C MET A 156 -1.39 0.61 -0.81
N VAL A 157 -2.68 0.97 -0.99
CA VAL A 157 -3.54 0.36 -2.02
C VAL A 157 -3.16 0.80 -3.43
N THR A 158 -2.26 1.74 -3.56
CA THR A 158 -1.78 2.30 -4.83
C THR A 158 -0.34 1.92 -5.19
N ASP A 159 0.28 1.01 -4.43
CA ASP A 159 1.64 0.54 -4.74
C ASP A 159 1.67 -0.09 -6.15
N PRO A 160 2.25 0.59 -7.16
CA PRO A 160 2.10 0.20 -8.56
C PRO A 160 2.78 -1.12 -8.88
N ARG A 161 3.64 -1.62 -7.99
CA ARG A 161 4.35 -2.89 -8.14
C ARG A 161 3.63 -4.07 -7.50
N ALA A 162 2.67 -3.83 -6.59
CA ALA A 162 1.95 -4.87 -5.88
C ALA A 162 0.51 -5.07 -6.39
N ILE A 163 -0.06 -4.08 -7.11
CA ILE A 163 -1.44 -4.09 -7.59
C ILE A 163 -1.56 -4.63 -9.02
N PRO A 164 -2.76 -5.02 -9.50
CA PRO A 164 -2.98 -5.48 -10.87
C PRO A 164 -2.55 -4.45 -11.93
N ASN A 165 -2.01 -4.92 -13.06
CA ASN A 165 -1.49 -4.05 -14.11
C ASN A 165 -2.61 -3.39 -14.93
N ALA A 166 -3.66 -4.14 -15.29
CA ALA A 166 -4.80 -3.64 -16.06
C ALA A 166 -5.71 -2.76 -15.20
N ARG A 167 -6.25 -1.69 -15.78
CA ARG A 167 -7.14 -0.75 -15.09
C ARG A 167 -8.42 -1.42 -14.58
N SER A 168 -9.08 -2.22 -15.42
CA SER A 168 -10.29 -2.96 -15.03
C SER A 168 -10.03 -3.91 -13.85
N ALA A 169 -8.92 -4.64 -13.91
CA ALA A 169 -8.49 -5.53 -12.84
C ALA A 169 -8.23 -4.78 -11.52
N ARG A 170 -7.59 -3.59 -11.58
CA ARG A 170 -7.37 -2.74 -10.42
C ARG A 170 -8.68 -2.25 -9.79
N LEU A 171 -9.67 -1.87 -10.61
CA LEU A 171 -10.97 -1.43 -10.09
C LEU A 171 -11.68 -2.58 -9.36
N VAL A 172 -11.75 -3.77 -9.98
CA VAL A 172 -12.33 -4.96 -9.34
C VAL A 172 -11.60 -5.28 -8.04
N TRP A 173 -10.26 -5.28 -8.06
CA TRP A 173 -9.44 -5.57 -6.90
C TRP A 173 -9.66 -4.55 -5.77
N ALA A 174 -9.69 -3.26 -6.08
CA ALA A 174 -9.90 -2.19 -5.10
C ALA A 174 -11.31 -2.26 -4.46
N VAL A 175 -12.34 -2.53 -5.27
CA VAL A 175 -13.71 -2.76 -4.79
C VAL A 175 -13.78 -3.98 -3.87
N SER A 176 -13.10 -5.07 -4.24
CA SER A 176 -13.05 -6.28 -3.40
C SER A 176 -12.38 -6.02 -2.05
N ILE A 177 -11.29 -5.22 -2.01
CA ILE A 177 -10.65 -4.81 -0.75
C ILE A 177 -11.60 -3.95 0.08
N ALA A 178 -12.32 -3.00 -0.53
CA ALA A 178 -13.29 -2.17 0.17
C ALA A 178 -14.42 -3.02 0.78
N ALA A 179 -14.96 -3.98 0.03
CA ALA A 179 -16.00 -4.89 0.49
C ALA A 179 -15.51 -5.78 1.65
N LEU A 180 -14.32 -6.37 1.53
CA LEU A 180 -13.76 -7.20 2.61
C LEU A 180 -13.42 -6.35 3.84
N THR A 181 -12.89 -5.13 3.65
CA THR A 181 -12.67 -4.18 4.75
C THR A 181 -13.96 -3.87 5.49
N PHE A 182 -15.04 -3.59 4.74
CA PHE A 182 -16.36 -3.32 5.31
C PHE A 182 -16.87 -4.51 6.13
N ILE A 183 -16.78 -5.74 5.59
CA ILE A 183 -17.18 -6.97 6.28
C ILE A 183 -16.36 -7.17 7.56
N LEU A 184 -15.05 -7.14 7.47
CA LEU A 184 -14.16 -7.36 8.62
C LEU A 184 -14.41 -6.33 9.73
N ARG A 185 -14.62 -5.07 9.35
CA ARG A 185 -14.80 -3.98 10.32
C ARG A 185 -16.18 -3.97 10.98
N ASN A 186 -17.24 -4.25 10.22
CA ASN A 186 -18.62 -4.06 10.68
C ASN A 186 -19.29 -5.32 11.22
N TYR A 187 -18.84 -6.51 10.80
CA TYR A 187 -19.40 -7.78 11.26
C TYR A 187 -18.44 -8.53 12.19
N TYR A 188 -17.13 -8.44 11.94
CA TYR A 188 -16.12 -9.11 12.75
C TYR A 188 -15.40 -8.17 13.72
N TYR A 189 -15.68 -6.88 13.68
CA TYR A 189 -15.12 -5.84 14.56
C TYR A 189 -13.59 -5.76 14.57
N VAL A 190 -12.96 -6.10 13.45
CA VAL A 190 -11.50 -6.04 13.28
C VAL A 190 -11.09 -4.58 13.09
N SER A 191 -10.40 -3.98 14.05
CA SER A 191 -9.93 -2.58 13.99
C SER A 191 -8.91 -2.36 12.87
N THR A 192 -8.10 -3.37 12.55
CA THR A 192 -7.05 -3.37 11.50
C THR A 192 -7.55 -3.92 10.16
N ALA A 193 -8.87 -3.89 9.93
CA ALA A 193 -9.56 -4.50 8.78
C ALA A 193 -8.94 -4.15 7.41
N VAL A 194 -8.52 -2.89 7.19
CA VAL A 194 -7.93 -2.46 5.90
C VAL A 194 -6.64 -3.21 5.58
N PHE A 195 -5.80 -3.47 6.58
CA PHE A 195 -4.53 -4.17 6.41
C PHE A 195 -4.75 -5.65 6.14
N TRP A 196 -5.69 -6.28 6.85
CA TRP A 196 -6.08 -7.67 6.62
C TRP A 196 -6.74 -7.86 5.27
N ALA A 197 -7.63 -6.96 4.86
CA ALA A 197 -8.27 -7.04 3.55
C ALA A 197 -7.25 -6.96 2.41
N LEU A 198 -6.30 -6.01 2.51
CA LEU A 198 -5.21 -5.89 1.54
C LEU A 198 -4.33 -7.13 1.53
N PHE A 199 -3.95 -7.66 2.70
CA PHE A 199 -3.09 -8.83 2.81
C PHE A 199 -3.74 -10.08 2.18
N LEU A 200 -4.99 -10.34 2.54
CA LEU A 200 -5.74 -11.53 2.08
C LEU A 200 -6.05 -11.48 0.59
N LEU A 201 -6.34 -10.29 0.03
CA LEU A 201 -6.68 -10.12 -1.38
C LEU A 201 -5.47 -9.80 -2.28
N SER A 202 -4.29 -9.59 -1.72
CA SER A 202 -3.08 -9.36 -2.52
C SER A 202 -2.76 -10.52 -3.48
N PRO A 203 -2.89 -11.82 -3.11
CA PRO A 203 -2.69 -12.93 -4.05
C PRO A 203 -3.64 -12.92 -5.26
N LEU A 204 -4.82 -12.30 -5.14
CA LEU A 204 -5.76 -12.14 -6.26
C LEU A 204 -5.13 -11.33 -7.41
N THR A 205 -4.14 -10.48 -7.12
CA THR A 205 -3.37 -9.76 -8.16
C THR A 205 -2.78 -10.71 -9.19
N ILE A 206 -2.31 -11.90 -8.77
CA ILE A 206 -1.70 -12.90 -9.66
C ILE A 206 -2.74 -13.41 -10.65
N VAL A 207 -3.93 -13.75 -10.16
CA VAL A 207 -5.04 -14.25 -10.98
C VAL A 207 -5.53 -13.16 -11.92
N LEU A 208 -5.69 -11.93 -11.42
CA LEU A 208 -6.15 -10.79 -12.21
C LEU A 208 -5.14 -10.39 -13.30
N ASP A 209 -3.84 -10.46 -13.03
CA ASP A 209 -2.81 -10.21 -14.04
C ASP A 209 -2.74 -11.31 -15.11
N ALA A 210 -3.13 -12.55 -14.79
CA ALA A 210 -3.25 -13.64 -15.75
C ALA A 210 -4.48 -13.49 -16.65
N LEU A 211 -5.60 -13.02 -16.07
CA LEU A 211 -6.86 -12.84 -16.81
C LEU A 211 -6.89 -11.55 -17.64
N TYR A 212 -6.32 -10.47 -17.11
CA TYR A 212 -6.31 -9.13 -17.71
C TYR A 212 -4.88 -8.70 -18.01
N GLN A 213 -4.38 -9.04 -19.18
CA GLN A 213 -3.01 -8.71 -19.58
C GLN A 213 -2.86 -7.22 -19.84
N ALA A 214 -1.84 -6.61 -19.26
CA ALA A 214 -1.44 -5.23 -19.47
C ALA A 214 0.03 -5.02 -19.13
N ASP A 215 0.61 -3.95 -19.67
CA ASP A 215 2.00 -3.58 -19.42
C ASP A 215 2.27 -3.34 -17.94
N ARG A 216 3.42 -3.82 -17.49
CA ARG A 216 3.87 -3.60 -16.11
C ARG A 216 4.24 -2.15 -15.88
N PHE A 217 4.01 -1.72 -14.65
CA PHE A 217 4.45 -0.40 -14.24
C PHE A 217 5.97 -0.27 -14.30
N THR A 218 6.43 0.72 -15.04
CA THR A 218 7.84 1.13 -15.10
C THR A 218 7.92 2.62 -14.79
N TRP A 219 8.91 3.01 -13.99
CA TRP A 219 9.17 4.43 -13.78
C TRP A 219 9.62 5.04 -15.11
N LYS A 220 8.93 6.06 -15.59
CA LYS A 220 9.40 6.83 -16.77
C LYS A 220 10.76 7.43 -16.38
N SER A 221 11.81 7.07 -17.12
CA SER A 221 13.10 7.72 -16.97
C SER A 221 12.93 9.22 -17.27
N LEU A 222 13.38 10.07 -16.36
CA LEU A 222 13.40 11.52 -16.57
C LEU A 222 14.50 11.94 -17.59
N VAL A 223 15.30 10.99 -18.04
CA VAL A 223 16.30 11.21 -19.07
C VAL A 223 15.61 11.00 -20.43
N PRO A 224 15.53 12.02 -21.29
CA PRO A 224 15.10 11.84 -22.67
C PRO A 224 16.00 10.77 -23.31
N ARG A 225 15.38 9.77 -23.94
CA ARG A 225 16.17 8.88 -24.81
C ARG A 225 16.75 9.78 -25.92
N VAL A 226 18.04 10.00 -25.88
CA VAL A 226 18.75 10.56 -27.02
C VAL A 226 18.58 9.52 -28.13
N SER A 227 17.75 9.84 -29.12
CA SER A 227 17.67 9.05 -30.33
C SER A 227 19.08 9.00 -30.94
N PRO A 228 19.60 7.84 -31.32
CA PRO A 228 20.83 7.82 -32.08
C PRO A 228 20.58 8.65 -33.35
N VAL A 229 21.42 9.67 -33.54
CA VAL A 229 21.48 10.45 -34.76
C VAL A 229 21.89 9.50 -35.88
N SER A 230 20.99 9.27 -36.81
CA SER A 230 21.19 8.49 -38.03
C SER A 230 22.12 9.21 -38.97
#